data_9dd6780e5f6c2b5238a6ad40565047b4
#
_entry.id   9dd6780e5f6c2b5238a6ad40565047b4
#
_cell.length_a   1.000
_cell.length_b   1.000
_cell.length_c   1.000
_cell.angle_alpha   90.00
_cell.angle_beta   90.00
_cell.angle_gamma   90.00
#
_symmetry.space_group_name_H-M   'P 1'
#
loop_
_entity.id
_entity.type
_entity.pdbx_description
1 polymer ?
#
loop_
_entity_poly.entity_id
_entity_poly.type
_entity_poly.pdbx_seq_one_letter_code
_entity_poly.pdbx_strand_id
1 'polypeptide(L)'
;MLRDWIKENTKSDGTTIIVNENISILPPRTFDGITGLQEVVLPKKLKKIGILSFAWCKGLREIIIPDGVVLIDDEAFRGCVNLEKVNIPSEVVGIGKMAFAFTAIREIVIPDSISIRYIDKGAFYGCSMLDKKCLNIPDGCDFIKD
;
A
#
# COMPACT_ATOMS: atom_id res chain seq x y z
N MET A 1 6.79 -8.32 20.29
CA MET A 1 7.37 -8.73 19.00
C MET A 1 7.27 -7.63 17.95
N LEU A 2 6.10 -7.22 17.52
CA LEU A 2 5.97 -6.19 16.49
C LEU A 2 6.48 -4.82 16.93
N ARG A 3 6.24 -4.44 18.18
CA ARG A 3 6.79 -3.21 18.77
C ARG A 3 8.33 -3.20 18.79
N ASP A 4 8.93 -4.36 19.00
CA ASP A 4 10.39 -4.48 19.01
C ASP A 4 10.92 -4.34 17.59
N TRP A 5 10.25 -4.96 16.59
CA TRP A 5 10.60 -4.77 15.19
C TRP A 5 10.61 -3.29 14.79
N ILE A 6 9.58 -2.54 15.17
CA ILE A 6 9.49 -1.10 14.88
C ILE A 6 10.66 -0.35 15.52
N LYS A 7 10.95 -0.58 16.79
CA LYS A 7 12.07 0.06 17.50
C LYS A 7 13.41 -0.21 16.83
N GLU A 8 13.64 -1.44 16.39
CA GLU A 8 14.91 -1.85 15.81
C GLU A 8 15.07 -1.39 14.34
N ASN A 9 13.98 -1.26 13.60
CA ASN A 9 14.02 -1.06 12.16
C ASN A 9 13.46 0.29 11.69
N THR A 10 13.10 1.17 12.60
CA THR A 10 12.57 2.48 12.23
C THR A 10 13.13 3.61 13.10
N LYS A 11 13.03 4.83 12.56
CA LYS A 11 13.18 6.08 13.31
C LYS A 11 11.86 6.82 13.25
N SER A 12 11.44 7.43 14.35
CA SER A 12 10.16 8.13 14.41
C SER A 12 10.28 9.40 15.26
N ASP A 13 9.55 10.44 14.86
CA ASP A 13 9.33 11.66 15.65
C ASP A 13 7.92 11.75 16.24
N GLY A 14 7.14 10.65 16.14
CA GLY A 14 5.76 10.55 16.60
C GLY A 14 4.70 10.63 15.48
N THR A 15 4.97 11.30 14.37
CA THR A 15 4.06 11.43 13.23
C THR A 15 4.64 10.92 11.93
N THR A 16 5.96 10.95 11.83
CA THR A 16 6.71 10.43 10.67
C THR A 16 7.51 9.21 11.08
N ILE A 17 7.46 8.16 10.28
CA ILE A 17 8.27 6.96 10.45
C ILE A 17 9.19 6.80 9.25
N ILE A 18 10.49 6.63 9.51
CA ILE A 18 11.50 6.31 8.50
C ILE A 18 11.92 4.86 8.70
N VAL A 19 11.62 4.00 7.74
CA VAL A 19 12.00 2.59 7.77
C VAL A 19 13.46 2.43 7.34
N ASN A 20 14.21 1.57 8.05
CA ASN A 20 15.62 1.30 7.78
C ASN A 20 15.82 0.86 6.32
N GLU A 21 16.84 1.42 5.68
CA GLU A 21 17.16 1.21 4.26
C GLU A 21 17.49 -0.25 3.88
N ASN A 22 17.82 -1.10 4.85
CA ASN A 22 18.10 -2.52 4.63
C ASN A 22 16.87 -3.41 4.62
N ILE A 23 15.69 -2.87 4.94
CA ILE A 23 14.46 -3.64 4.97
C ILE A 23 13.95 -3.89 3.55
N SER A 24 13.72 -5.17 3.23
CA SER A 24 13.18 -5.61 1.93
C SER A 24 11.73 -6.08 2.01
N ILE A 25 11.25 -6.40 3.21
CA ILE A 25 9.87 -6.85 3.43
C ILE A 25 9.33 -6.17 4.68
N LEU A 26 8.18 -5.51 4.57
CA LEU A 26 7.41 -5.13 5.74
C LEU A 26 6.65 -6.35 6.25
N PRO A 27 6.88 -6.77 7.49
CA PRO A 27 6.12 -7.88 8.07
C PRO A 27 4.62 -7.59 8.13
N PRO A 28 3.77 -8.63 8.24
CA PRO A 28 2.34 -8.42 8.44
C PRO A 28 2.06 -7.50 9.64
N ARG A 29 1.10 -6.59 9.47
CA ARG A 29 0.61 -5.68 10.51
C ARG A 29 1.65 -4.72 11.11
N THR A 30 2.75 -4.44 10.39
CA THR A 30 3.85 -3.62 10.93
C THR A 30 3.36 -2.30 11.54
N PHE A 31 2.51 -1.56 10.83
CA PHE A 31 1.98 -0.26 11.28
C PHE A 31 0.46 -0.27 11.46
N ASP A 32 -0.15 -1.45 11.55
CA ASP A 32 -1.60 -1.62 11.71
C ASP A 32 -2.13 -0.78 12.88
N GLY A 33 -3.11 0.07 12.60
CA GLY A 33 -3.80 0.86 13.60
C GLY A 33 -3.03 2.05 14.17
N ILE A 34 -1.89 2.42 13.60
CA ILE A 34 -1.17 3.64 14.03
C ILE A 34 -1.88 4.87 13.48
N THR A 35 -2.91 5.32 14.19
CA THR A 35 -3.81 6.39 13.72
C THR A 35 -3.16 7.77 13.65
N GLY A 36 -2.10 8.00 14.41
CA GLY A 36 -1.34 9.26 14.40
C GLY A 36 -0.24 9.34 13.35
N LEU A 37 -0.01 8.26 12.61
CA LEU A 37 0.99 8.20 11.54
C LEU A 37 0.56 9.07 10.37
N GLN A 38 1.34 10.10 10.05
CA GLN A 38 1.05 11.04 8.95
C GLN A 38 1.92 10.81 7.74
N GLU A 39 3.16 10.38 7.94
CA GLU A 39 4.14 10.16 6.88
C GLU A 39 4.96 8.91 7.13
N VAL A 40 5.24 8.17 6.09
CA VAL A 40 6.16 7.02 6.10
C VAL A 40 7.15 7.15 4.96
N VAL A 41 8.43 7.03 5.29
CA VAL A 41 9.49 6.93 4.29
C VAL A 41 9.89 5.46 4.16
N LEU A 42 9.57 4.87 3.02
CA LEU A 42 9.87 3.47 2.71
C LEU A 42 11.24 3.33 2.03
N PRO A 43 11.99 2.27 2.34
CA PRO A 43 13.34 2.08 1.82
C PRO A 43 13.33 1.65 0.35
N LYS A 44 14.33 2.08 -0.41
CA LYS A 44 14.49 1.73 -1.84
C LYS A 44 14.62 0.22 -2.09
N LYS A 45 15.10 -0.54 -1.10
CA LYS A 45 15.24 -2.00 -1.19
C LYS A 45 13.94 -2.77 -0.95
N LEU A 46 12.86 -2.07 -0.60
CA LEU A 46 11.60 -2.73 -0.29
C LEU A 46 11.06 -3.48 -1.51
N LYS A 47 10.69 -4.74 -1.30
CA LYS A 47 10.12 -5.65 -2.32
C LYS A 47 8.68 -6.03 -2.05
N LYS A 48 8.29 -6.03 -0.78
CA LYS A 48 6.95 -6.46 -0.39
C LYS A 48 6.40 -5.58 0.74
N ILE A 49 5.15 -5.16 0.57
CA ILE A 49 4.32 -4.58 1.62
C ILE A 49 3.41 -5.68 2.12
N GLY A 50 3.64 -6.14 3.34
CA GLY A 50 2.96 -7.32 3.91
C GLY A 50 1.49 -7.07 4.25
N ILE A 51 0.79 -8.16 4.56
CA ILE A 51 -0.63 -8.17 4.92
C ILE A 51 -0.91 -7.17 6.05
N LEU A 52 -1.93 -6.32 5.89
CA LEU A 52 -2.39 -5.36 6.91
C LEU A 52 -1.31 -4.37 7.39
N SER A 53 -0.19 -4.21 6.67
CA SER A 53 0.97 -3.43 7.15
C SER A 53 0.62 -1.99 7.52
N PHE A 54 -0.32 -1.36 6.82
CA PHE A 54 -0.78 0.00 7.07
C PHE A 54 -2.28 0.07 7.34
N ALA A 55 -2.92 -1.05 7.66
CA ALA A 55 -4.35 -1.05 7.88
C ALA A 55 -4.75 -0.05 8.97
N TRP A 56 -5.80 0.72 8.71
CA TRP A 56 -6.34 1.70 9.65
C TRP A 56 -5.38 2.82 10.08
N CYS A 57 -4.35 3.10 9.28
CA CYS A 57 -3.51 4.29 9.45
C CYS A 57 -4.30 5.54 9.01
N LYS A 58 -5.20 6.00 9.86
CA LYS A 58 -6.17 7.06 9.53
C LYS A 58 -5.55 8.43 9.30
N GLY A 59 -4.35 8.68 9.82
CA GLY A 59 -3.62 9.93 9.64
C GLY A 59 -2.84 10.01 8.32
N LEU A 60 -2.63 8.87 7.66
CA LEU A 60 -1.82 8.78 6.45
C LEU A 60 -2.59 9.35 5.25
N ARG A 61 -2.04 10.40 4.61
CA ARG A 61 -2.67 11.07 3.44
C ARG A 61 -2.01 10.71 2.13
N GLU A 62 -0.74 10.42 2.18
CA GLU A 62 0.08 10.13 1.00
C GLU A 62 1.13 9.09 1.35
N ILE A 63 1.43 8.21 0.43
CA ILE A 63 2.56 7.29 0.53
C ILE A 63 3.19 7.12 -0.84
N ILE A 64 4.53 7.11 -0.88
CA ILE A 64 5.30 6.81 -2.08
C ILE A 64 5.83 5.39 -1.94
N ILE A 65 5.33 4.51 -2.80
CA ILE A 65 5.79 3.13 -2.86
C ILE A 65 7.05 3.07 -3.74
N PRO A 66 8.18 2.55 -3.22
CA PRO A 66 9.43 2.45 -3.99
C PRO A 66 9.31 1.60 -5.23
N ASP A 67 10.07 1.95 -6.26
CA ASP A 67 10.00 1.32 -7.59
C ASP A 67 10.22 -0.20 -7.60
N GLY A 68 11.03 -0.72 -6.68
CA GLY A 68 11.35 -2.15 -6.59
C GLY A 68 10.28 -3.02 -5.97
N VAL A 69 9.17 -2.46 -5.49
CA VAL A 69 8.11 -3.24 -4.84
C VAL A 69 7.38 -4.09 -5.87
N VAL A 70 7.32 -5.41 -5.59
CA VAL A 70 6.68 -6.40 -6.48
C VAL A 70 5.33 -6.87 -5.98
N LEU A 71 5.05 -6.73 -4.69
CA LEU A 71 3.78 -7.17 -4.10
C LEU A 71 3.26 -6.15 -3.08
N ILE A 72 2.00 -5.75 -3.29
CA ILE A 72 1.16 -5.08 -2.30
C ILE A 72 0.16 -6.13 -1.84
N ASP A 73 0.36 -6.64 -0.63
CA ASP A 73 -0.35 -7.81 -0.13
C ASP A 73 -1.77 -7.47 0.34
N ASP A 74 -2.51 -8.50 0.76
CA ASP A 74 -3.90 -8.36 1.18
C ASP A 74 -4.06 -7.32 2.29
N GLU A 75 -5.07 -6.48 2.13
CA GLU A 75 -5.48 -5.47 3.11
C GLU A 75 -4.37 -4.48 3.53
N ALA A 76 -3.30 -4.36 2.74
CA ALA A 76 -2.11 -3.59 3.13
C ALA A 76 -2.43 -2.15 3.56
N PHE A 77 -3.36 -1.47 2.89
CA PHE A 77 -3.80 -0.10 3.19
C PHE A 77 -5.29 -0.01 3.53
N ARG A 78 -5.93 -1.13 3.88
CA ARG A 78 -7.36 -1.12 4.22
C ARG A 78 -7.66 -0.13 5.33
N GLY A 79 -8.69 0.68 5.15
CA GLY A 79 -9.14 1.61 6.18
C GLY A 79 -8.27 2.85 6.38
N CYS A 80 -7.29 3.08 5.51
CA CYS A 80 -6.58 4.36 5.46
C CYS A 80 -7.51 5.43 4.89
N VAL A 81 -8.47 5.86 5.69
CA VAL A 81 -9.62 6.67 5.25
C VAL A 81 -9.26 8.06 4.72
N ASN A 82 -8.06 8.53 4.98
CA ASN A 82 -7.54 9.81 4.49
C ASN A 82 -6.44 9.66 3.42
N LEU A 83 -6.11 8.44 3.02
CA LEU A 83 -5.10 8.21 1.98
C LEU A 83 -5.66 8.60 0.61
N GLU A 84 -5.16 9.72 0.09
CA GLU A 84 -5.61 10.31 -1.18
C GLU A 84 -4.64 10.03 -2.33
N LYS A 85 -3.35 9.90 -2.02
CA LYS A 85 -2.29 9.77 -3.03
C LYS A 85 -1.42 8.53 -2.79
N VAL A 86 -1.38 7.68 -3.79
CA VAL A 86 -0.49 6.51 -3.85
C VAL A 86 -0.11 6.26 -5.30
N ASN A 87 1.13 5.84 -5.51
CA ASN A 87 1.62 5.37 -6.81
C ASN A 87 1.65 3.85 -6.84
N ILE A 88 1.43 3.26 -8.01
CA ILE A 88 1.66 1.83 -8.24
C ILE A 88 2.93 1.70 -9.07
N PRO A 89 4.04 1.18 -8.50
CA PRO A 89 5.28 1.00 -9.24
C PRO A 89 5.15 0.00 -10.40
N SER A 90 5.95 0.19 -11.44
CA SER A 90 5.89 -0.64 -12.66
C SER A 90 6.29 -2.10 -12.46
N GLU A 91 7.01 -2.41 -11.37
CA GLU A 91 7.44 -3.79 -11.07
C GLU A 91 6.41 -4.58 -10.24
N VAL A 92 5.29 -3.97 -9.87
CA VAL A 92 4.25 -4.67 -9.10
C VAL A 92 3.66 -5.81 -9.93
N VAL A 93 3.70 -7.01 -9.36
CA VAL A 93 3.13 -8.23 -9.93
C VAL A 93 1.67 -8.43 -9.48
N GLY A 94 1.38 -8.07 -8.24
CA GLY A 94 0.06 -8.27 -7.67
C GLY A 94 -0.37 -7.21 -6.67
N ILE A 95 -1.66 -6.92 -6.68
CA ILE A 95 -2.35 -6.12 -5.68
C ILE A 95 -3.36 -7.04 -5.01
N GLY A 96 -3.18 -7.28 -3.72
CA GLY A 96 -3.94 -8.25 -2.96
C GLY A 96 -5.38 -7.83 -2.67
N LYS A 97 -6.12 -8.77 -2.10
CA LYS A 97 -7.51 -8.62 -1.71
C LYS A 97 -7.68 -7.43 -0.75
N MET A 98 -8.61 -6.55 -1.06
CA MET A 98 -8.95 -5.39 -0.23
C MET A 98 -7.74 -4.45 0.06
N ALA A 99 -6.69 -4.49 -0.76
CA ALA A 99 -5.42 -3.81 -0.46
C ALA A 99 -5.58 -2.30 -0.23
N PHE A 100 -6.45 -1.63 -0.96
CA PHE A 100 -6.78 -0.21 -0.82
C PHE A 100 -8.24 0.05 -0.43
N ALA A 101 -8.92 -0.95 0.13
CA ALA A 101 -10.32 -0.80 0.50
C ALA A 101 -10.53 0.31 1.54
N PHE A 102 -11.59 1.08 1.39
CA PHE A 102 -11.96 2.18 2.29
C PHE A 102 -10.90 3.28 2.39
N THR A 103 -10.21 3.58 1.30
CA THR A 103 -9.31 4.73 1.19
C THR A 103 -10.02 5.93 0.55
N ALA A 104 -9.38 7.10 0.61
CA ALA A 104 -9.85 8.33 -0.04
C ALA A 104 -9.21 8.55 -1.41
N ILE A 105 -8.62 7.53 -2.02
CA ILE A 105 -7.96 7.62 -3.33
C ILE A 105 -8.97 8.08 -4.37
N ARG A 106 -8.63 9.17 -5.07
CA ARG A 106 -9.45 9.75 -6.14
C ARG A 106 -9.03 9.25 -7.51
N GLU A 107 -7.75 9.07 -7.67
CA GLU A 107 -7.12 8.67 -8.91
C GLU A 107 -6.00 7.69 -8.62
N ILE A 108 -5.90 6.66 -9.43
CA ILE A 108 -4.80 5.71 -9.38
C ILE A 108 -4.44 5.31 -10.80
N VAL A 109 -3.16 5.36 -11.10
CA VAL A 109 -2.63 4.93 -12.40
C VAL A 109 -2.04 3.54 -12.22
N ILE A 110 -2.63 2.57 -12.91
CA ILE A 110 -2.05 1.24 -13.02
C ILE A 110 -1.07 1.27 -14.20
N PRO A 111 0.23 1.06 -13.97
CA PRO A 111 1.20 1.11 -15.07
C PRO A 111 0.88 0.11 -16.17
N ASP A 112 1.00 0.55 -17.41
CA ASP A 112 0.95 -0.34 -18.57
C ASP A 112 2.26 -1.12 -18.66
N SER A 113 2.35 -2.15 -17.86
CA SER A 113 3.55 -2.95 -17.68
C SER A 113 3.20 -4.43 -17.74
N ILE A 114 4.11 -5.21 -18.27
CA ILE A 114 3.96 -6.66 -18.33
C ILE A 114 4.11 -7.34 -16.96
N SER A 115 4.49 -6.60 -15.93
CA SER A 115 4.74 -7.17 -14.60
C SER A 115 3.45 -7.49 -13.86
N ILE A 116 2.42 -6.62 -13.96
CA ILE A 116 1.20 -6.82 -13.19
C ILE A 116 0.39 -7.99 -13.74
N ARG A 117 0.10 -8.97 -12.89
CA ARG A 117 -0.61 -10.20 -13.21
C ARG A 117 -2.02 -10.25 -12.66
N TYR A 118 -2.24 -9.66 -11.49
CA TYR A 118 -3.56 -9.67 -10.87
C TYR A 118 -3.81 -8.45 -10.00
N ILE A 119 -5.06 -8.05 -9.94
CA ILE A 119 -5.63 -7.15 -8.95
C ILE A 119 -6.79 -7.91 -8.33
N ASP A 120 -6.65 -8.28 -7.09
CA ASP A 120 -7.55 -9.21 -6.43
C ASP A 120 -8.87 -8.55 -6.01
N LYS A 121 -9.78 -9.38 -5.54
CA LYS A 121 -11.14 -8.99 -5.18
C LYS A 121 -11.17 -7.86 -4.16
N GLY A 122 -11.97 -6.86 -4.45
CA GLY A 122 -12.19 -5.74 -3.55
C GLY A 122 -10.97 -4.88 -3.31
N ALA A 123 -9.92 -4.95 -4.15
CA ALA A 123 -8.70 -4.14 -3.97
C ALA A 123 -9.03 -2.66 -3.76
N PHE A 124 -10.06 -2.15 -4.42
CA PHE A 124 -10.55 -0.76 -4.31
C PHE A 124 -11.97 -0.68 -3.74
N TYR A 125 -12.40 -1.70 -3.00
CA TYR A 125 -13.74 -1.71 -2.41
C TYR A 125 -13.93 -0.53 -1.44
N GLY A 126 -15.07 0.13 -1.52
CA GLY A 126 -15.35 1.27 -0.65
C GLY A 126 -14.52 2.53 -0.91
N CYS A 127 -13.76 2.58 -1.98
CA CYS A 127 -13.08 3.81 -2.45
C CYS A 127 -14.10 4.71 -3.13
N SER A 128 -14.94 5.38 -2.34
CA SER A 128 -16.07 6.15 -2.82
C SER A 128 -15.71 7.36 -3.69
N MET A 129 -14.47 7.84 -3.57
CA MET A 129 -13.95 8.98 -4.35
C MET A 129 -13.31 8.56 -5.67
N LEU A 130 -13.05 7.26 -5.87
CA LEU A 130 -12.38 6.73 -7.06
C LEU A 130 -13.41 6.44 -8.17
N ASP A 131 -13.19 7.03 -9.34
CA ASP A 131 -13.94 6.62 -10.53
C ASP A 131 -13.36 5.32 -11.09
N LYS A 132 -13.93 4.21 -10.68
CA LYS A 132 -13.52 2.87 -11.11
C LYS A 132 -13.68 2.62 -12.61
N LYS A 133 -14.49 3.42 -13.31
CA LYS A 133 -14.63 3.33 -14.76
C LYS A 133 -13.42 3.84 -15.51
N CYS A 134 -12.65 4.72 -14.84
CA CYS A 134 -11.42 5.29 -15.38
C CYS A 134 -10.17 4.46 -15.06
N LEU A 135 -10.33 3.33 -14.35
CA LEU A 135 -9.21 2.42 -14.11
C LEU A 135 -8.76 1.79 -15.43
N ASN A 136 -7.55 2.11 -15.83
CA ASN A 136 -6.91 1.49 -16.98
C ASN A 136 -6.23 0.19 -16.54
N ILE A 137 -6.93 -0.93 -16.67
CA ILE A 137 -6.39 -2.25 -16.31
C ILE A 137 -5.57 -2.78 -17.49
N PRO A 138 -4.28 -3.07 -17.33
CA PRO A 138 -3.45 -3.59 -18.41
C PRO A 138 -3.96 -4.91 -18.98
N ASP A 139 -3.76 -5.11 -20.29
CA ASP A 139 -4.04 -6.38 -20.94
C ASP A 139 -3.28 -7.53 -20.28
N GLY A 140 -3.94 -8.66 -20.08
CA GLY A 140 -3.36 -9.84 -19.44
C GLY A 140 -3.31 -9.79 -17.92
N CYS A 141 -3.80 -8.71 -17.30
CA CYS A 141 -3.98 -8.62 -15.85
C CYS A 141 -5.35 -9.19 -15.46
N ASP A 142 -5.37 -10.13 -14.54
CA ASP A 142 -6.61 -10.63 -13.95
C ASP A 142 -7.15 -9.59 -12.96
N PHE A 143 -8.25 -8.94 -13.33
CA PHE A 143 -8.94 -7.99 -12.45
C PHE A 143 -10.22 -8.61 -11.92
N ILE A 144 -10.22 -8.94 -10.64
CA ILE A 144 -11.38 -9.52 -9.97
C ILE A 144 -12.23 -8.37 -9.39
N LYS A 145 -13.37 -8.12 -10.04
CA LYS A 145 -14.32 -7.09 -9.60
C LYS A 145 -15.02 -7.46 -8.30
N ASP A 146 -15.48 -6.47 -7.62
CA ASP A 146 -16.30 -6.59 -6.39
C ASP A 146 -17.60 -7.36 -6.63
#